data_1184d668f234b5e29acafe683463a4af
#
_entry.id   1184d668f234b5e29acafe683463a4af
#
_cell.length_a   1.000
_cell.length_b   1.000
_cell.length_c   1.000
_cell.angle_alpha   90.00
_cell.angle_beta   90.00
_cell.angle_gamma   90.00
#
_symmetry.space_group_name_H-M   'P 1'
#
loop_
_entity.id
_entity.type
_entity.pdbx_description
1 polymer ?
#
loop_
_entity_poly.entity_id
_entity_poly.type
_entity_poly.pdbx_seq_one_letter_code
_entity_poly.pdbx_strand_id
1 'polypeptide(L)'
;MFATLYTGCKTVIIPEVLFMYPEKLFDFMAEEKISIIFWVPTVMISVANSGILNEKKLSDLKLILFAGEVMPIKQLNEWIANYPECTFVNMYGPTEATDIVLYYIVDRKFNVGETLPIGIPCANMKALILKDDNTEAKRGEQGELCIGGSGIASGYWNSPDITDRAFIQNP
;
A
#
# COMPACT_ATOMS: atom_id res chain seq x y z
N MET A 1 -3.55 -5.39 11.80
CA MET A 1 -4.06 -6.11 12.99
C MET A 1 -3.14 -5.94 14.22
N PHE A 2 -1.86 -6.36 14.22
CA PHE A 2 -0.98 -6.23 15.40
C PHE A 2 -0.77 -4.79 15.87
N ALA A 3 -0.59 -3.84 14.96
CA ALA A 3 -0.42 -2.43 15.31
C ALA A 3 -1.64 -1.85 16.05
N THR A 4 -2.85 -2.23 15.66
CA THR A 4 -4.08 -1.78 16.31
C THR A 4 -4.24 -2.38 17.70
N LEU A 5 -3.85 -3.64 17.90
CA LEU A 5 -3.81 -4.27 19.22
C LEU A 5 -2.80 -3.59 20.13
N TYR A 6 -1.60 -3.30 19.61
CA TYR A 6 -0.54 -2.64 20.39
C TYR A 6 -0.92 -1.22 20.83
N THR A 7 -1.64 -0.48 19.97
CA THR A 7 -2.06 0.90 20.26
C THR A 7 -3.39 1.02 20.99
N GLY A 8 -4.10 -0.10 21.23
CA GLY A 8 -5.43 -0.12 21.83
C GLY A 8 -6.54 0.43 20.93
N CYS A 9 -6.30 0.52 19.63
CA CYS A 9 -7.29 0.98 18.66
C CYS A 9 -8.35 -0.09 18.39
N LYS A 10 -9.59 0.35 18.13
CA LYS A 10 -10.67 -0.54 17.64
C LYS A 10 -10.35 -0.99 16.22
N THR A 11 -10.35 -2.29 15.98
CA THR A 11 -10.28 -2.86 14.64
C THR A 11 -11.67 -3.31 14.21
N VAL A 12 -12.11 -2.85 13.05
CA VAL A 12 -13.41 -3.20 12.46
C VAL A 12 -13.15 -4.02 11.20
N ILE A 13 -13.69 -5.24 11.19
CA ILE A 13 -13.66 -6.10 10.00
C ILE A 13 -14.92 -5.82 9.20
N ILE A 14 -14.74 -5.29 8.00
CA ILE A 14 -15.84 -4.97 7.09
C ILE A 14 -16.36 -6.28 6.47
N PRO A 15 -17.65 -6.59 6.54
CA PRO A 15 -18.23 -7.74 5.86
C PRO A 15 -18.00 -7.66 4.34
N GLU A 16 -17.48 -8.74 3.76
CA GLU A 16 -17.10 -8.80 2.34
C GLU A 16 -18.22 -8.37 1.40
N VAL A 17 -19.46 -8.75 1.71
CA VAL A 17 -20.63 -8.39 0.91
C VAL A 17 -20.84 -6.88 0.76
N LEU A 18 -20.38 -6.06 1.71
CA LEU A 18 -20.53 -4.61 1.64
C LEU A 18 -19.69 -3.97 0.52
N PHE A 19 -18.60 -4.58 0.12
CA PHE A 19 -17.79 -4.09 -1.00
C PHE A 19 -18.51 -4.14 -2.36
N MET A 20 -19.59 -4.92 -2.46
CA MET A 20 -20.46 -4.95 -3.63
C MET A 20 -21.50 -3.81 -3.65
N TYR A 21 -21.70 -3.12 -2.52
CA TYR A 21 -22.73 -2.09 -2.32
C TYR A 21 -22.09 -0.82 -1.72
N PRO A 22 -21.50 0.06 -2.52
CA PRO A 22 -20.75 1.23 -2.04
C PRO A 22 -21.55 2.13 -1.06
N GLU A 23 -22.84 2.31 -1.28
CA GLU A 23 -23.68 3.07 -0.35
C GLU A 23 -23.70 2.45 1.05
N LYS A 24 -23.96 1.14 1.13
CA LYS A 24 -24.03 0.41 2.41
C LYS A 24 -22.66 0.33 3.06
N LEU A 25 -21.59 0.21 2.26
CA LEU A 25 -20.21 0.27 2.74
C LEU A 25 -19.96 1.62 3.44
N PHE A 26 -20.33 2.73 2.80
CA PHE A 26 -20.13 4.06 3.37
C PHE A 26 -20.99 4.31 4.61
N ASP A 27 -22.24 3.84 4.62
CA ASP A 27 -23.11 3.93 5.81
C ASP A 27 -22.51 3.16 6.98
N PHE A 28 -22.06 1.93 6.76
CA PHE A 28 -21.38 1.13 7.76
C PHE A 28 -20.09 1.80 8.28
N MET A 29 -19.26 2.34 7.37
CA MET A 29 -18.02 3.02 7.75
C MET A 29 -18.28 4.29 8.56
N ALA A 30 -19.34 5.04 8.24
CA ALA A 30 -19.75 6.22 8.99
C ALA A 30 -20.28 5.86 10.38
N GLU A 31 -21.12 4.83 10.49
CA GLU A 31 -21.66 4.32 11.76
C GLU A 31 -20.52 3.86 12.70
N GLU A 32 -19.56 3.13 12.17
CA GLU A 32 -18.40 2.63 12.90
C GLU A 32 -17.31 3.70 13.14
N LYS A 33 -17.49 4.92 12.60
CA LYS A 33 -16.54 6.04 12.70
C LYS A 33 -15.13 5.67 12.26
N ILE A 34 -15.04 5.01 11.10
CA ILE A 34 -13.76 4.56 10.57
C ILE A 34 -12.87 5.76 10.27
N SER A 35 -11.70 5.79 10.91
CA SER A 35 -10.71 6.86 10.74
C SER A 35 -9.50 6.45 9.89
N ILE A 36 -9.24 5.17 9.77
CA ILE A 36 -8.13 4.61 9.00
C ILE A 36 -8.65 3.44 8.16
N ILE A 37 -8.30 3.41 6.89
CA ILE A 37 -8.51 2.24 6.03
C ILE A 37 -7.17 1.72 5.51
N PHE A 38 -7.08 0.40 5.34
CA PHE A 38 -6.00 -0.27 4.64
C PHE A 38 -6.62 -1.21 3.60
N TRP A 39 -6.58 -0.82 2.35
CA TRP A 39 -7.23 -1.51 1.25
C TRP A 39 -6.27 -1.82 0.11
N VAL A 40 -6.64 -2.77 -0.73
CA VAL A 40 -6.00 -2.95 -2.04
C VAL A 40 -6.53 -1.92 -3.04
N PRO A 41 -5.73 -1.47 -4.00
CA PRO A 41 -6.16 -0.55 -5.06
C PRO A 41 -7.46 -0.93 -5.76
N THR A 42 -7.70 -2.21 -6.03
CA THR A 42 -8.96 -2.70 -6.65
C THR A 42 -10.20 -2.23 -5.90
N VAL A 43 -10.22 -2.24 -4.56
CA VAL A 43 -11.35 -1.75 -3.76
C VAL A 43 -11.51 -0.24 -3.92
N MET A 44 -10.40 0.51 -3.83
CA MET A 44 -10.41 1.96 -4.00
C MET A 44 -10.89 2.38 -5.40
N ILE A 45 -10.48 1.65 -6.43
CA ILE A 45 -10.93 1.84 -7.83
C ILE A 45 -12.44 1.62 -7.94
N SER A 46 -12.94 0.54 -7.36
CA SER A 46 -14.37 0.21 -7.39
C SER A 46 -15.20 1.31 -6.74
N VAL A 47 -14.78 1.78 -5.57
CA VAL A 47 -15.43 2.87 -4.84
C VAL A 47 -15.39 4.18 -5.65
N ALA A 48 -14.24 4.57 -6.20
CA ALA A 48 -14.15 5.77 -7.02
C ALA A 48 -15.07 5.69 -8.25
N ASN A 49 -15.04 4.57 -8.97
CA ASN A 49 -15.85 4.38 -10.18
C ASN A 49 -17.36 4.30 -9.89
N SER A 50 -17.79 4.00 -8.67
CA SER A 50 -19.22 3.99 -8.30
C SER A 50 -19.83 5.39 -8.20
N GLY A 51 -19.00 6.44 -8.08
CA GLY A 51 -19.45 7.81 -7.88
C GLY A 51 -19.78 8.20 -6.44
N ILE A 52 -19.77 7.24 -5.50
CA ILE A 52 -20.15 7.44 -4.08
C ILE A 52 -19.32 8.53 -3.38
N LEU A 53 -18.07 8.73 -3.80
CA LEU A 53 -17.19 9.76 -3.24
C LEU A 53 -17.77 11.18 -3.36
N ASN A 54 -18.58 11.43 -4.40
CA ASN A 54 -19.22 12.70 -4.62
C ASN A 54 -20.56 12.85 -3.88
N GLU A 55 -21.15 11.73 -3.46
CA GLU A 55 -22.49 11.70 -2.84
C GLU A 55 -22.41 11.65 -1.32
N LYS A 56 -21.48 10.86 -0.77
CA LYS A 56 -21.32 10.65 0.67
C LYS A 56 -19.91 10.96 1.16
N LYS A 57 -19.80 11.46 2.38
CA LYS A 57 -18.50 11.77 3.02
C LYS A 57 -18.35 11.01 4.33
N LEU A 58 -17.15 10.50 4.55
CA LEU A 58 -16.72 9.87 5.79
C LEU A 58 -15.95 10.93 6.61
N SER A 59 -16.65 11.64 7.48
CA SER A 59 -16.07 12.77 8.25
C SER A 59 -14.94 12.37 9.20
N ASP A 60 -14.95 11.11 9.66
CA ASP A 60 -13.94 10.59 10.57
C ASP A 60 -12.68 10.07 9.87
N LEU A 61 -12.73 9.86 8.54
CA LEU A 61 -11.62 9.29 7.77
C LEU A 61 -10.44 10.28 7.70
N LYS A 62 -9.26 9.82 8.09
CA LYS A 62 -8.03 10.63 8.18
C LYS A 62 -6.84 10.03 7.43
N LEU A 63 -6.79 8.70 7.35
CA LEU A 63 -5.64 8.00 6.80
C LEU A 63 -6.11 6.88 5.86
N ILE A 64 -5.58 6.88 4.67
CA ILE A 64 -5.88 5.92 3.60
C ILE A 64 -4.59 5.25 3.20
N LEU A 65 -4.42 3.99 3.61
CA LEU A 65 -3.29 3.14 3.29
C LEU A 65 -3.70 2.17 2.17
N PHE A 66 -2.86 1.98 1.18
CA PHE A 66 -3.12 1.02 0.11
C PHE A 66 -1.84 0.33 -0.37
N ALA A 67 -1.94 -0.94 -0.70
CA ALA A 67 -0.82 -1.79 -1.11
C ALA A 67 -1.28 -2.99 -1.96
N GLY A 68 -0.30 -3.70 -2.53
CA GLY A 68 -0.48 -5.00 -3.19
C GLY A 68 -0.69 -4.92 -4.69
N GLU A 69 -1.12 -3.78 -5.22
CA GLU A 69 -1.38 -3.57 -6.65
C GLU A 69 -0.95 -2.17 -7.08
N VAL A 70 -0.86 -1.92 -8.38
CA VAL A 70 -0.61 -0.58 -8.91
C VAL A 70 -1.87 0.27 -8.81
N MET A 71 -1.78 1.41 -8.14
CA MET A 71 -2.88 2.38 -8.02
C MET A 71 -2.94 3.29 -9.24
N PRO A 72 -4.03 3.28 -10.04
CA PRO A 72 -4.19 4.19 -11.16
C PRO A 72 -4.35 5.64 -10.71
N ILE A 73 -3.61 6.53 -11.35
CA ILE A 73 -3.56 7.96 -10.99
C ILE A 73 -4.94 8.63 -11.08
N LYS A 74 -5.77 8.26 -12.05
CA LYS A 74 -7.12 8.84 -12.20
C LYS A 74 -7.95 8.65 -10.94
N GLN A 75 -8.06 7.42 -10.46
CA GLN A 75 -8.86 7.09 -9.28
C GLN A 75 -8.23 7.63 -7.99
N LEU A 76 -6.89 7.61 -7.89
CA LEU A 76 -6.19 8.24 -6.78
C LEU A 76 -6.51 9.74 -6.69
N ASN A 77 -6.43 10.46 -7.80
CA ASN A 77 -6.75 11.89 -7.84
C ASN A 77 -8.21 12.18 -7.49
N GLU A 78 -9.13 11.27 -7.80
CA GLU A 78 -10.55 11.38 -7.42
C GLU A 78 -10.71 11.26 -5.89
N TRP A 79 -10.03 10.29 -5.27
CA TRP A 79 -9.97 10.17 -3.82
C TRP A 79 -9.38 11.42 -3.17
N ILE A 80 -8.22 11.91 -3.66
CA ILE A 80 -7.56 13.13 -3.13
C ILE A 80 -8.47 14.35 -3.25
N ALA A 81 -9.21 14.48 -4.37
CA ALA A 81 -10.14 15.60 -4.57
C ALA A 81 -11.30 15.57 -3.57
N ASN A 82 -11.75 14.37 -3.18
CA ASN A 82 -12.88 14.19 -2.28
C ASN A 82 -12.50 14.19 -0.79
N TYR A 83 -11.24 13.88 -0.48
CA TYR A 83 -10.71 13.81 0.88
C TYR A 83 -9.37 14.57 1.00
N PRO A 84 -9.35 15.90 0.75
CA PRO A 84 -8.11 16.68 0.72
C PRO A 84 -7.39 16.75 2.07
N GLU A 85 -8.10 16.53 3.16
CA GLU A 85 -7.54 16.53 4.53
C GLU A 85 -7.00 15.15 4.97
N CYS A 86 -7.22 14.10 4.16
CA CYS A 86 -6.72 12.78 4.46
C CYS A 86 -5.26 12.63 4.00
N THR A 87 -4.51 11.89 4.78
CA THR A 87 -3.19 11.40 4.35
C THR A 87 -3.37 10.12 3.54
N PHE A 88 -2.76 10.08 2.35
CA PHE A 88 -2.72 8.90 1.48
C PHE A 88 -1.32 8.30 1.51
N VAL A 89 -1.21 6.98 1.65
CA VAL A 89 0.08 6.30 1.67
C VAL A 89 0.04 5.10 0.73
N ASN A 90 0.86 5.17 -0.33
CA ASN A 90 1.14 4.02 -1.17
C ASN A 90 2.19 3.16 -0.50
N MET A 91 1.91 1.89 -0.29
CA MET A 91 2.80 0.96 0.38
C MET A 91 3.14 -0.21 -0.54
N TYR A 92 4.36 -0.69 -0.42
CA TYR A 92 4.89 -1.79 -1.21
C TYR A 92 5.65 -2.78 -0.33
N GLY A 93 5.46 -4.05 -0.60
CA GLY A 93 6.24 -5.12 -0.01
C GLY A 93 5.73 -6.48 -0.45
N PRO A 94 6.63 -7.44 -0.65
CA PRO A 94 6.29 -8.82 -0.91
C PRO A 94 6.04 -9.58 0.40
N THR A 95 5.33 -10.69 0.32
CA THR A 95 5.09 -11.61 1.45
C THR A 95 6.40 -12.10 2.09
N GLU A 96 7.43 -12.27 1.27
CA GLU A 96 8.78 -12.69 1.66
C GLU A 96 9.49 -11.69 2.58
N ALA A 97 8.99 -10.47 2.67
CA ALA A 97 9.57 -9.40 3.50
C ALA A 97 8.58 -8.86 4.55
N THR A 98 7.69 -9.68 5.04
CA THR A 98 6.71 -9.36 6.09
C THR A 98 5.81 -8.18 5.71
N ASP A 99 5.16 -8.29 4.54
CA ASP A 99 4.15 -7.40 3.99
C ASP A 99 4.70 -6.05 3.50
N ILE A 100 4.91 -5.04 4.34
CA ILE A 100 5.26 -3.68 3.90
C ILE A 100 6.73 -3.36 4.16
N VAL A 101 7.43 -2.99 3.10
CA VAL A 101 8.87 -2.68 3.09
C VAL A 101 9.16 -1.23 2.75
N LEU A 102 8.38 -0.67 1.83
CA LEU A 102 8.52 0.69 1.33
C LEU A 102 7.18 1.42 1.47
N TYR A 103 7.24 2.71 1.65
CA TYR A 103 6.05 3.56 1.64
C TYR A 103 6.32 4.92 1.00
N TYR A 104 5.30 5.46 0.36
CA TYR A 104 5.29 6.81 -0.17
C TYR A 104 4.07 7.57 0.35
N ILE A 105 4.30 8.66 1.07
CA ILE A 105 3.23 9.57 1.46
C ILE A 105 2.90 10.44 0.24
N VAL A 106 1.67 10.37 -0.21
CA VAL A 106 1.20 11.09 -1.39
C VAL A 106 1.06 12.58 -1.04
N ASP A 107 1.93 13.38 -1.57
CA ASP A 107 2.09 14.81 -1.24
C ASP A 107 1.45 15.76 -2.28
N ARG A 108 0.96 15.21 -3.39
CA ARG A 108 0.38 15.99 -4.50
C ARG A 108 -0.58 15.15 -5.34
N LYS A 109 -1.34 15.82 -6.19
CA LYS A 109 -1.97 15.16 -7.33
C LYS A 109 -0.95 14.84 -8.41
N PHE A 110 -1.18 13.76 -9.13
CA PHE A 110 -0.34 13.30 -10.23
C PHE A 110 -1.01 13.60 -11.57
N ASN A 111 -0.21 13.85 -12.60
CA ASN A 111 -0.73 14.00 -13.96
C ASN A 111 -0.97 12.63 -14.58
N VAL A 112 -1.85 12.61 -15.59
CA VAL A 112 -2.09 11.39 -16.38
C VAL A 112 -0.79 10.97 -17.06
N GLY A 113 -0.42 9.71 -16.87
CA GLY A 113 0.84 9.13 -17.40
C GLY A 113 2.01 9.16 -16.42
N GLU A 114 1.90 9.87 -15.29
CA GLU A 114 2.88 9.71 -14.22
C GLU A 114 2.71 8.37 -13.50
N THR A 115 3.81 7.87 -12.94
CA THR A 115 3.82 6.67 -12.09
C THR A 115 3.86 7.07 -10.63
N LEU A 116 3.02 6.45 -9.81
CA LEU A 116 3.06 6.65 -8.36
C LEU A 116 4.32 5.98 -7.79
N PRO A 117 5.18 6.70 -7.06
CA PRO A 117 6.35 6.10 -6.43
C PRO A 117 5.98 5.06 -5.37
N ILE A 118 6.85 4.06 -5.17
CA ILE A 118 6.77 3.13 -4.03
C ILE A 118 7.49 3.66 -2.79
N GLY A 119 8.24 4.74 -2.93
CA GLY A 119 8.75 5.55 -1.83
C GLY A 119 10.09 5.12 -1.26
N ILE A 120 10.18 5.16 0.07
CA ILE A 120 11.39 4.93 0.86
C ILE A 120 11.22 3.73 1.79
N PRO A 121 12.32 3.08 2.22
CA PRO A 121 12.25 1.96 3.15
C PRO A 121 11.61 2.31 4.49
N CYS A 122 10.84 1.37 5.03
CA CYS A 122 10.39 1.39 6.41
C CYS A 122 11.57 1.29 7.39
N ALA A 123 11.34 1.66 8.65
CA ALA A 123 12.34 1.46 9.70
C ALA A 123 12.77 -0.03 9.75
N ASN A 124 14.07 -0.27 9.92
CA ASN A 124 14.70 -1.60 9.91
C ASN A 124 14.66 -2.37 8.56
N MET A 125 14.21 -1.73 7.49
CA MET A 125 14.29 -2.26 6.13
C MET A 125 15.31 -1.48 5.31
N LYS A 126 15.82 -2.12 4.25
CA LYS A 126 16.74 -1.52 3.27
C LYS A 126 16.24 -1.85 1.88
N ALA A 127 16.51 -0.96 0.94
CA ALA A 127 16.27 -1.19 -0.48
C ALA A 127 17.49 -0.78 -1.26
N LEU A 128 17.90 -1.62 -2.20
CA LEU A 128 18.98 -1.38 -3.14
C LEU A 128 18.44 -1.64 -4.55
N ILE A 129 18.87 -0.86 -5.51
CA ILE A 129 18.62 -1.16 -6.92
C ILE A 129 19.94 -1.69 -7.49
N LEU A 130 19.94 -2.97 -7.88
CA LEU A 130 21.13 -3.64 -8.41
C LEU A 130 21.01 -3.81 -9.93
N LYS A 131 22.10 -3.53 -10.62
CA LYS A 131 22.24 -3.84 -12.05
C LYS A 131 22.59 -5.32 -12.24
N ASP A 132 22.55 -5.79 -13.49
CA ASP A 132 22.85 -7.19 -13.84
C ASP A 132 24.26 -7.64 -13.41
N ASP A 133 25.18 -6.70 -13.23
CA ASP A 133 26.55 -6.94 -12.75
C ASP A 133 26.68 -6.90 -11.21
N ASN A 134 25.55 -6.88 -10.48
CA ASN A 134 25.45 -6.73 -9.03
C ASN A 134 26.04 -5.43 -8.46
N THR A 135 26.28 -4.43 -9.28
CA THR A 135 26.65 -3.10 -8.78
C THR A 135 25.41 -2.27 -8.51
N GLU A 136 25.49 -1.38 -7.52
CA GLU A 136 24.38 -0.48 -7.20
C GLU A 136 24.10 0.50 -8.35
N ALA A 137 22.85 0.60 -8.75
CA ALA A 137 22.39 1.52 -9.77
C ALA A 137 22.43 2.96 -9.25
N LYS A 138 22.93 3.88 -10.07
CA LYS A 138 22.89 5.31 -9.76
C LYS A 138 21.50 5.87 -10.02
N ARG A 139 21.24 7.05 -9.46
CA ARG A 139 19.98 7.75 -9.69
C ARG A 139 19.69 7.92 -11.19
N GLY A 140 18.53 7.43 -11.62
CA GLY A 140 18.08 7.45 -13.02
C GLY A 140 18.46 6.20 -13.83
N GLU A 141 19.26 5.28 -13.27
CA GLU A 141 19.51 3.97 -13.85
C GLU A 141 18.43 2.96 -13.44
N GLN A 142 18.21 1.97 -14.28
CA GLN A 142 17.31 0.83 -13.99
C GLN A 142 18.10 -0.32 -13.39
N GLY A 143 17.42 -1.12 -12.57
CA GLY A 143 17.94 -2.34 -11.98
C GLY A 143 16.87 -3.11 -11.23
N GLU A 144 17.23 -4.23 -10.65
CA GLU A 144 16.38 -5.06 -9.82
C GLU A 144 16.27 -4.46 -8.40
N LEU A 145 15.05 -4.38 -7.87
CA LEU A 145 14.82 -3.95 -6.51
C LEU A 145 15.15 -5.10 -5.54
N CYS A 146 16.24 -4.95 -4.81
CA CYS A 146 16.65 -5.86 -3.75
C CYS A 146 16.26 -5.28 -2.38
N ILE A 147 15.67 -6.12 -1.55
CA ILE A 147 15.15 -5.74 -0.23
C ILE A 147 15.92 -6.48 0.85
N GLY A 148 16.32 -5.78 1.91
CA GLY A 148 17.00 -6.33 3.07
C GLY A 148 16.42 -5.80 4.37
N GLY A 149 16.72 -6.45 5.48
CA GLY A 149 16.32 -6.00 6.80
C GLY A 149 15.68 -7.07 7.67
N SER A 150 15.18 -6.66 8.83
CA SER A 150 14.66 -7.59 9.84
C SER A 150 13.34 -8.28 9.46
N GLY A 151 12.65 -7.79 8.44
CA GLY A 151 11.40 -8.37 7.95
C GLY A 151 11.56 -9.49 6.93
N ILE A 152 12.80 -9.80 6.48
CA ILE A 152 13.04 -10.80 5.45
C ILE A 152 12.80 -12.21 6.03
N ALA A 153 12.04 -13.03 5.30
CA ALA A 153 11.80 -14.42 5.61
C ALA A 153 13.10 -15.27 5.48
N SER A 154 13.10 -16.45 6.09
CA SER A 154 14.23 -17.39 5.99
C SER A 154 14.30 -18.13 4.65
N GLY A 155 13.28 -18.03 3.82
CA GLY A 155 13.16 -18.72 2.54
C GLY A 155 11.80 -19.39 2.33
N TYR A 156 11.70 -20.17 1.27
CA TYR A 156 10.49 -20.93 0.94
C TYR A 156 10.51 -22.33 1.55
N TRP A 157 9.41 -22.71 2.14
CA TRP A 157 9.28 -24.02 2.79
C TRP A 157 9.50 -25.16 1.80
N ASN A 158 10.40 -26.09 2.15
CA ASN A 158 10.78 -27.26 1.33
C ASN A 158 11.21 -26.94 -0.12
N SER A 159 11.73 -25.74 -0.38
CA SER A 159 12.14 -25.31 -1.72
C SER A 159 13.48 -24.57 -1.70
N PRO A 160 14.59 -25.31 -1.40
CA PRO A 160 15.91 -24.69 -1.29
C PRO A 160 16.37 -24.02 -2.58
N ASP A 161 16.15 -24.64 -3.73
CA ASP A 161 16.57 -24.11 -5.04
C ASP A 161 15.90 -22.76 -5.38
N ILE A 162 14.64 -22.57 -4.98
CA ILE A 162 13.92 -21.31 -5.17
C ILE A 162 14.39 -20.29 -4.14
N THR A 163 14.64 -20.75 -2.91
CA THR A 163 15.16 -19.91 -1.84
C THR A 163 16.51 -19.31 -2.23
N ASP A 164 17.45 -20.11 -2.69
CA ASP A 164 18.80 -19.66 -3.07
C ASP A 164 18.81 -18.65 -4.22
N ARG A 165 17.79 -18.70 -5.09
CA ARG A 165 17.64 -17.72 -6.18
C ARG A 165 17.04 -16.40 -5.74
N ALA A 166 16.09 -16.44 -4.79
CA ALA A 166 15.36 -15.27 -4.35
C ALA A 166 16.00 -14.56 -3.16
N PHE A 167 16.64 -15.32 -2.27
CA PHE A 167 17.28 -14.83 -1.05
C PHE A 167 18.80 -14.87 -1.20
N ILE A 168 19.34 -13.83 -1.79
CA ILE A 168 20.79 -13.70 -2.00
C ILE A 168 21.46 -13.03 -0.80
N GLN A 169 22.75 -13.31 -0.59
CA GLN A 169 23.53 -12.52 0.36
C GLN A 169 23.76 -11.12 -0.21
N ASN A 170 23.77 -10.14 0.68
CA ASN A 170 24.07 -8.77 0.29
C ASN A 170 25.46 -8.71 -0.39
N PRO A 171 25.56 -8.23 -1.65
CA PRO A 171 26.80 -8.14 -2.40
C PRO A 171 27.82 -7.17 -1.80
#